data_7f364a48c278f50bf1886268a6bbdcf0
#
_entry.id   7f364a48c278f50bf1886268a6bbdcf0
#
_cell.length_a   1.000
_cell.length_b   1.000
_cell.length_c   1.000
_cell.angle_alpha   90.00
_cell.angle_beta   90.00
_cell.angle_gamma   90.00
#
_symmetry.space_group_name_H-M   'P 1'
#
loop_
_entity.id
_entity.type
_entity.pdbx_description
1 polymer ?
#
loop_
_entity_poly.entity_id
_entity_poly.type
_entity_poly.pdbx_seq_one_letter_code
_entity_poly.pdbx_strand_id
1 'polypeptide(L)'
;MIKCIAIDDEPLALQVIQEYCNRISFLTLEKVFTNTDEAKDYLVNNKIDVLFLDIQMPDINGLQFYKNLAEKPVVIFTTAYKDYAVEGFSVDAIDYLLKPFEYDRFLKACYKAKEYVEFLSSQELQLNSLFVKVNYEILKINLKDIELIEALDDYIKLYIKPSPVLTLMTLKSISEKLPSRDFLRVHRSYIVPIRKIEKFSRKTSSSVYNCL
;
A
#
# COMPACT_ATOMS: atom_id res chain seq x y z
N MET A 1 -13.30 1.93 -5.90
CA MET A 1 -12.86 2.40 -7.23
C MET A 1 -11.35 2.36 -7.26
N ILE A 2 -10.77 1.75 -8.27
CA ILE A 2 -9.32 1.62 -8.48
C ILE A 2 -8.87 2.81 -9.33
N LYS A 3 -7.95 3.61 -8.79
CA LYS A 3 -7.40 4.77 -9.49
C LYS A 3 -6.28 4.36 -10.41
N CYS A 4 -6.36 4.75 -11.67
CA CYS A 4 -5.32 4.45 -12.63
C CYS A 4 -4.88 5.68 -13.43
N ILE A 5 -3.66 5.61 -13.97
CA ILE A 5 -3.13 6.54 -14.97
C ILE A 5 -2.54 5.74 -16.13
N ALA A 6 -2.36 6.41 -17.27
CA ALA A 6 -1.68 5.83 -18.41
C ALA A 6 -0.54 6.76 -18.89
N ILE A 7 0.57 6.14 -19.29
CA ILE A 7 1.76 6.83 -19.83
C ILE A 7 2.13 6.16 -21.16
N ASP A 8 2.13 6.92 -22.23
CA ASP A 8 2.43 6.46 -23.58
C ASP A 8 2.76 7.69 -24.44
N ASP A 9 3.85 7.70 -25.19
CA ASP A 9 4.21 8.83 -26.04
C ASP A 9 3.29 8.97 -27.28
N GLU A 10 2.53 7.91 -27.59
CA GLU A 10 1.55 7.89 -28.67
C GLU A 10 0.16 8.35 -28.20
N PRO A 11 -0.34 9.56 -28.56
CA PRO A 11 -1.66 10.04 -28.13
C PRO A 11 -2.82 9.12 -28.53
N LEU A 12 -2.71 8.43 -29.65
CA LEU A 12 -3.74 7.48 -30.10
C LEU A 12 -3.84 6.24 -29.19
N ALA A 13 -2.71 5.74 -28.68
CA ALA A 13 -2.71 4.64 -27.72
C ALA A 13 -3.38 5.06 -26.40
N LEU A 14 -3.13 6.28 -25.95
CA LEU A 14 -3.80 6.84 -24.77
C LEU A 14 -5.31 7.00 -24.95
N GLN A 15 -5.77 7.40 -26.13
CA GLN A 15 -7.21 7.49 -26.44
C GLN A 15 -7.88 6.11 -26.35
N VAL A 16 -7.25 5.05 -26.87
CA VAL A 16 -7.76 3.68 -26.76
C VAL A 16 -7.87 3.24 -25.31
N ILE A 17 -6.81 3.47 -24.50
CA ILE A 17 -6.84 3.15 -23.09
C ILE A 17 -7.95 3.93 -22.35
N GLN A 18 -8.10 5.20 -22.66
CA GLN A 18 -9.13 6.06 -22.06
C GLN A 18 -10.55 5.57 -22.43
N GLU A 19 -10.79 5.23 -23.70
CA GLU A 19 -12.08 4.67 -24.14
C GLU A 19 -12.38 3.36 -23.41
N TYR A 20 -11.39 2.47 -23.28
CA TYR A 20 -11.57 1.18 -22.62
C TYR A 20 -11.78 1.34 -21.12
N CYS A 21 -11.02 2.21 -20.44
CA CYS A 21 -11.22 2.50 -19.02
C CYS A 21 -12.63 3.04 -18.72
N ASN A 22 -13.16 3.92 -19.58
CA ASN A 22 -14.52 4.48 -19.41
C ASN A 22 -15.63 3.41 -19.46
N ARG A 23 -15.37 2.25 -20.05
CA ARG A 23 -16.31 1.12 -20.11
C ARG A 23 -16.22 0.19 -18.89
N ILE A 24 -15.26 0.38 -18.00
CA ILE A 24 -14.98 -0.50 -16.85
C ILE A 24 -15.39 0.19 -15.56
N SER A 25 -16.49 -0.28 -14.96
CA SER A 25 -17.12 0.37 -13.80
C SER A 25 -16.28 0.44 -12.53
N PHE A 26 -15.28 -0.42 -12.37
CA PHE A 26 -14.42 -0.45 -11.19
C PHE A 26 -13.12 0.37 -11.33
N LEU A 27 -12.82 0.93 -12.51
CA LEU A 27 -11.68 1.79 -12.78
C LEU A 27 -12.06 3.27 -12.78
N THR A 28 -11.12 4.11 -12.36
CA THR A 28 -11.15 5.55 -12.55
C THR A 28 -9.83 5.99 -13.17
N LEU A 29 -9.84 6.35 -14.45
CA LEU A 29 -8.68 6.92 -15.11
C LEU A 29 -8.55 8.39 -14.69
N GLU A 30 -7.59 8.68 -13.82
CA GLU A 30 -7.37 10.01 -13.25
C GLU A 30 -6.73 10.96 -14.28
N LYS A 31 -5.70 10.47 -14.98
CA LYS A 31 -4.96 11.25 -15.97
C LYS A 31 -4.21 10.38 -16.96
N VAL A 32 -3.90 10.94 -18.13
CA VAL A 32 -3.01 10.35 -19.13
C VAL A 32 -1.83 11.28 -19.36
N PHE A 33 -0.66 10.71 -19.72
CA PHE A 33 0.59 11.45 -19.89
C PHE A 33 1.29 10.98 -21.15
N THR A 34 1.78 11.95 -21.95
CA THR A 34 2.70 11.71 -23.05
C THR A 34 4.16 11.93 -22.66
N ASN A 35 4.40 12.41 -21.43
CA ASN A 35 5.71 12.76 -20.89
C ASN A 35 5.91 12.06 -19.54
N THR A 36 7.07 11.42 -19.38
CA THR A 36 7.41 10.65 -18.18
C THR A 36 7.73 11.52 -16.97
N ASP A 37 8.28 12.73 -17.16
CA ASP A 37 8.62 13.63 -16.05
C ASP A 37 7.36 14.16 -15.39
N GLU A 38 6.36 14.58 -16.19
CA GLU A 38 5.06 15.02 -15.68
C GLU A 38 4.33 13.88 -14.94
N ALA A 39 4.42 12.67 -15.48
CA ALA A 39 3.83 11.49 -14.84
C ALA A 39 4.50 11.16 -13.51
N LYS A 40 5.83 11.28 -13.43
CA LYS A 40 6.60 11.06 -12.21
C LYS A 40 6.21 12.06 -11.12
N ASP A 41 6.13 13.35 -11.47
CA ASP A 41 5.70 14.40 -10.53
C ASP A 41 4.27 14.17 -10.03
N TYR A 42 3.39 13.68 -10.90
CA TYR A 42 2.03 13.32 -10.53
C TYR A 42 1.99 12.14 -9.56
N LEU A 43 2.77 11.08 -9.81
CA LEU A 43 2.85 9.89 -8.97
C LEU A 43 3.40 10.16 -7.56
N VAL A 44 4.31 11.14 -7.42
CA VAL A 44 4.82 11.56 -6.10
C VAL A 44 3.72 12.16 -5.21
N ASN A 45 2.76 12.87 -5.81
CA ASN A 45 1.74 13.62 -5.09
C ASN A 45 0.38 12.92 -5.01
N ASN A 46 0.20 11.81 -5.74
CA ASN A 46 -1.10 11.14 -5.86
C ASN A 46 -0.94 9.63 -5.70
N LYS A 47 -1.75 9.03 -4.83
CA LYS A 47 -1.80 7.57 -4.69
C LYS A 47 -2.55 6.99 -5.89
N ILE A 48 -1.84 6.22 -6.70
CA ILE A 48 -2.35 5.50 -7.87
C ILE A 48 -2.25 4.01 -7.61
N ASP A 49 -3.31 3.28 -7.91
CA ASP A 49 -3.37 1.83 -7.70
C ASP A 49 -2.82 1.07 -8.90
N VAL A 50 -3.14 1.52 -10.12
CA VAL A 50 -2.77 0.84 -11.37
C VAL A 50 -2.14 1.83 -12.36
N LEU A 51 -1.04 1.40 -12.99
CA LEU A 51 -0.31 2.14 -14.01
C LEU A 51 -0.35 1.36 -15.34
N PHE A 52 -0.92 1.95 -16.39
CA PHE A 52 -0.72 1.51 -17.77
C PHE A 52 0.52 2.24 -18.31
N LEU A 53 1.51 1.49 -18.77
CA LEU A 53 2.81 2.06 -19.13
C LEU A 53 3.35 1.47 -20.41
N ASP A 54 3.58 2.32 -21.40
CA ASP A 54 4.29 1.88 -22.60
C ASP A 54 5.75 1.56 -22.27
N ILE A 55 6.26 0.51 -22.89
CA ILE A 55 7.67 0.10 -22.70
C ILE A 55 8.60 0.98 -23.52
N GLN A 56 8.20 1.34 -24.73
CA GLN A 56 9.07 2.03 -25.68
C GLN A 56 8.67 3.49 -25.83
N MET A 57 9.29 4.33 -25.04
CA MET A 57 9.15 5.79 -25.13
C MET A 57 10.49 6.42 -25.50
N PRO A 58 10.50 7.57 -26.21
CA PRO A 58 11.73 8.20 -26.73
C PRO A 58 12.77 8.53 -25.65
N ASP A 59 12.32 9.04 -24.51
CA ASP A 59 13.20 9.60 -23.47
C ASP A 59 13.73 8.52 -22.52
N ILE A 60 12.89 7.53 -22.16
CA ILE A 60 13.25 6.47 -21.23
C ILE A 60 12.43 5.20 -21.52
N ASN A 61 13.06 4.04 -21.41
CA ASN A 61 12.35 2.77 -21.45
C ASN A 61 11.41 2.63 -20.24
N GLY A 62 10.13 2.28 -20.48
CA GLY A 62 9.10 2.16 -19.43
C GLY A 62 9.46 1.18 -18.30
N LEU A 63 10.18 0.09 -18.59
CA LEU A 63 10.67 -0.83 -17.55
C LEU A 63 11.66 -0.12 -16.61
N GLN A 64 12.54 0.71 -17.16
CA GLN A 64 13.50 1.48 -16.37
C GLN A 64 12.81 2.61 -15.60
N PHE A 65 11.86 3.29 -16.22
CA PHE A 65 11.02 4.28 -15.55
C PHE A 65 10.34 3.66 -14.31
N TYR A 66 9.68 2.54 -14.47
CA TYR A 66 8.97 1.86 -13.37
C TYR A 66 9.93 1.38 -12.26
N LYS A 67 11.12 0.85 -12.62
CA LYS A 67 12.13 0.45 -11.63
C LYS A 67 12.59 1.62 -10.74
N ASN A 68 12.61 2.83 -11.28
CA ASN A 68 13.08 4.04 -10.60
C ASN A 68 11.99 4.74 -9.77
N LEU A 69 10.74 4.28 -9.81
CA LEU A 69 9.67 4.82 -8.95
C LEU A 69 9.91 4.43 -7.48
N ALA A 70 9.77 5.41 -6.58
CA ALA A 70 9.86 5.19 -5.13
C ALA A 70 8.69 4.36 -4.60
N GLU A 71 7.45 4.72 -5.01
CA GLU A 71 6.25 3.94 -4.78
C GLU A 71 5.81 3.32 -6.10
N LYS A 72 5.50 2.03 -6.09
CA LYS A 72 5.22 1.24 -7.29
C LYS A 72 3.75 0.87 -7.35
N PRO A 73 2.94 1.55 -8.18
CA PRO A 73 1.59 1.06 -8.51
C PRO A 73 1.65 -0.33 -9.16
N VAL A 74 0.56 -1.05 -9.11
CA VAL A 74 0.41 -2.27 -9.93
C VAL A 74 0.54 -1.88 -11.40
N VAL A 75 1.44 -2.53 -12.16
CA VAL A 75 1.73 -2.13 -13.53
C VAL A 75 1.19 -3.13 -14.55
N ILE A 76 0.58 -2.60 -15.60
CA ILE A 76 0.25 -3.29 -16.84
C ILE A 76 1.04 -2.60 -17.95
N PHE A 77 1.99 -3.33 -18.54
CA PHE A 77 2.76 -2.78 -19.65
C PHE A 77 2.02 -2.89 -20.98
N THR A 78 2.17 -1.87 -21.81
CA THR A 78 1.78 -1.90 -23.22
C THR A 78 3.02 -1.88 -24.11
N THR A 79 3.02 -2.57 -25.26
CA THR A 79 4.18 -2.63 -26.15
C THR A 79 3.79 -3.09 -27.53
N ALA A 80 4.51 -2.61 -28.56
CA ALA A 80 4.40 -3.09 -29.92
C ALA A 80 5.22 -4.37 -30.17
N TYR A 81 6.08 -4.81 -29.23
CA TYR A 81 7.03 -5.90 -29.43
C TYR A 81 6.75 -7.10 -28.54
N LYS A 82 6.76 -8.29 -29.17
CA LYS A 82 6.49 -9.57 -28.49
C LYS A 82 7.60 -9.98 -27.52
N ASP A 83 8.84 -9.56 -27.78
CA ASP A 83 10.02 -10.01 -27.04
C ASP A 83 10.08 -9.50 -25.60
N TYR A 84 9.48 -8.34 -25.35
CA TYR A 84 9.40 -7.78 -23.98
C TYR A 84 8.50 -8.57 -23.03
N ALA A 85 7.56 -9.35 -23.57
CA ALA A 85 6.78 -10.28 -22.73
C ALA A 85 7.66 -11.41 -22.16
N VAL A 86 8.81 -11.68 -22.76
CA VAL A 86 9.78 -12.69 -22.31
C VAL A 86 10.82 -12.07 -21.35
N GLU A 87 11.27 -10.83 -21.60
CA GLU A 87 12.18 -10.10 -20.70
C GLU A 87 11.48 -9.57 -19.42
N GLY A 88 10.17 -9.60 -19.39
CA GLY A 88 9.32 -9.13 -18.29
C GLY A 88 9.55 -9.80 -16.93
N PHE A 89 10.32 -10.89 -16.87
CA PHE A 89 10.73 -11.53 -15.61
C PHE A 89 11.60 -10.65 -14.68
N SER A 90 12.04 -9.47 -15.15
CA SER A 90 12.84 -8.55 -14.32
C SER A 90 12.01 -7.51 -13.53
N VAL A 91 10.69 -7.47 -13.74
CA VAL A 91 9.75 -6.55 -13.10
C VAL A 91 8.45 -7.31 -12.81
N ASP A 92 7.95 -7.19 -11.59
CA ASP A 92 6.68 -7.80 -11.15
C ASP A 92 5.46 -7.09 -11.80
N ALA A 93 5.33 -7.23 -13.12
CA ALA A 93 4.17 -6.73 -13.85
C ALA A 93 2.99 -7.69 -13.73
N ILE A 94 1.79 -7.13 -13.60
CA ILE A 94 0.57 -7.95 -13.51
C ILE A 94 0.19 -8.52 -14.86
N ASP A 95 0.46 -7.77 -15.92
CA ASP A 95 0.20 -8.22 -17.30
C ASP A 95 0.96 -7.38 -18.35
N TYR A 96 0.99 -7.89 -19.59
CA TYR A 96 1.57 -7.24 -20.77
C TYR A 96 0.54 -7.23 -21.91
N LEU A 97 0.29 -6.06 -22.49
CA LEU A 97 -0.63 -5.86 -23.61
C LEU A 97 0.14 -5.57 -24.90
N LEU A 98 0.12 -6.50 -25.83
CA LEU A 98 0.73 -6.29 -27.15
C LEU A 98 -0.19 -5.42 -28.02
N LYS A 99 0.32 -4.28 -28.46
CA LYS A 99 -0.39 -3.37 -29.39
C LYS A 99 -0.44 -3.97 -30.82
N PRO A 100 -1.58 -3.89 -31.55
CA PRO A 100 -2.88 -3.44 -31.05
C PRO A 100 -3.54 -4.51 -30.17
N PHE A 101 -4.18 -4.09 -29.07
CA PHE A 101 -4.95 -4.97 -28.19
C PHE A 101 -6.44 -4.65 -28.24
N GLU A 102 -7.26 -5.69 -28.19
CA GLU A 102 -8.70 -5.55 -28.16
C GLU A 102 -9.22 -5.35 -26.72
N TYR A 103 -10.46 -4.84 -26.61
CA TYR A 103 -11.11 -4.56 -25.34
C TYR A 103 -11.13 -5.76 -24.39
N ASP A 104 -11.46 -6.96 -24.88
CA ASP A 104 -11.54 -8.16 -24.04
C ASP A 104 -10.18 -8.55 -23.44
N ARG A 105 -9.07 -8.30 -24.17
CA ARG A 105 -7.71 -8.53 -23.69
C ARG A 105 -7.33 -7.50 -22.61
N PHE A 106 -7.69 -6.24 -22.82
CA PHE A 106 -7.51 -5.16 -21.87
C PHE A 106 -8.33 -5.41 -20.61
N LEU A 107 -9.60 -5.79 -20.72
CA LEU A 107 -10.49 -6.10 -19.61
C LEU A 107 -9.94 -7.22 -18.72
N LYS A 108 -9.38 -8.30 -19.33
CA LYS A 108 -8.75 -9.38 -18.57
C LYS A 108 -7.54 -8.90 -17.76
N ALA A 109 -6.71 -8.03 -18.31
CA ALA A 109 -5.59 -7.43 -17.58
C ALA A 109 -6.06 -6.57 -16.40
N CYS A 110 -7.12 -5.79 -16.60
CA CYS A 110 -7.73 -4.98 -15.55
C CYS A 110 -8.32 -5.83 -14.41
N TYR A 111 -8.94 -6.97 -14.72
CA TYR A 111 -9.41 -7.89 -13.66
C TYR A 111 -8.27 -8.48 -12.84
N LYS A 112 -7.16 -8.90 -13.47
CA LYS A 112 -5.97 -9.35 -12.74
C LYS A 112 -5.41 -8.26 -11.84
N ALA A 113 -5.32 -7.02 -12.35
CA ALA A 113 -4.88 -5.89 -11.56
C ALA A 113 -5.81 -5.61 -10.37
N LYS A 114 -7.14 -5.69 -10.58
CA LYS A 114 -8.13 -5.55 -9.52
C LYS A 114 -7.93 -6.57 -8.41
N GLU A 115 -7.85 -7.85 -8.74
CA GLU A 115 -7.65 -8.94 -7.77
C GLU A 115 -6.36 -8.72 -6.96
N TYR A 116 -5.30 -8.29 -7.62
CA TYR A 116 -4.02 -8.05 -6.96
C TYR A 116 -4.04 -6.82 -6.04
N VAL A 117 -4.67 -5.70 -6.47
CA VAL A 117 -4.87 -4.51 -5.64
C VAL A 117 -5.72 -4.84 -4.41
N GLU A 118 -6.80 -5.60 -4.57
CA GLU A 118 -7.66 -6.06 -3.47
C GLU A 118 -6.89 -6.97 -2.49
N PHE A 119 -6.05 -7.86 -3.02
CA PHE A 119 -5.17 -8.72 -2.20
C PHE A 119 -4.17 -7.89 -1.39
N LEU A 120 -3.46 -6.94 -2.01
CA LEU A 120 -2.52 -6.04 -1.32
C LEU A 120 -3.25 -5.23 -0.23
N SER A 121 -4.41 -4.69 -0.55
CA SER A 121 -5.23 -3.92 0.41
C SER A 121 -5.68 -4.78 1.59
N SER A 122 -6.03 -6.04 1.34
CA SER A 122 -6.42 -6.98 2.40
C SER A 122 -5.23 -7.35 3.31
N GLN A 123 -4.04 -7.55 2.75
CA GLN A 123 -2.81 -7.75 3.51
C GLN A 123 -2.45 -6.50 4.34
N GLU A 124 -2.53 -5.32 3.74
CA GLU A 124 -2.27 -4.06 4.43
C GLU A 124 -3.25 -3.85 5.60
N LEU A 125 -4.52 -4.19 5.42
CA LEU A 125 -5.53 -4.18 6.48
C LEU A 125 -5.23 -5.17 7.60
N GLN A 126 -4.70 -6.36 7.29
CA GLN A 126 -4.29 -7.34 8.29
C GLN A 126 -3.04 -6.88 9.05
N LEU A 127 -2.03 -6.36 8.33
CA LEU A 127 -0.78 -5.87 8.92
C LEU A 127 -0.98 -4.61 9.76
N ASN A 128 -1.98 -3.78 9.45
CA ASN A 128 -2.24 -2.51 10.13
C ASN A 128 -3.39 -2.59 11.15
N SER A 129 -3.91 -3.77 11.44
CA SER A 129 -5.05 -3.95 12.35
C SER A 129 -4.75 -4.99 13.43
N LEU A 130 -5.18 -4.69 14.64
CA LEU A 130 -5.18 -5.60 15.78
C LEU A 130 -6.61 -6.04 16.08
N PHE A 131 -6.84 -7.35 16.18
CA PHE A 131 -8.13 -7.90 16.60
C PHE A 131 -8.04 -8.31 18.07
N VAL A 132 -8.89 -7.72 18.90
CA VAL A 132 -8.98 -8.01 20.34
C VAL A 132 -10.39 -8.41 20.74
N LYS A 133 -10.49 -9.30 21.71
CA LYS A 133 -11.79 -9.70 22.26
C LYS A 133 -12.18 -8.76 23.38
N VAL A 134 -13.32 -8.09 23.25
CA VAL A 134 -13.90 -7.19 24.24
C VAL A 134 -15.29 -7.68 24.59
N ASN A 135 -15.53 -8.07 25.82
CA ASN A 135 -16.74 -8.76 26.26
C ASN A 135 -16.97 -10.04 25.44
N TYR A 136 -17.93 -10.12 24.58
CA TYR A 136 -18.19 -11.29 23.73
C TYR A 136 -18.01 -10.97 22.23
N GLU A 137 -17.46 -9.81 21.92
CA GLU A 137 -17.27 -9.32 20.55
C GLU A 137 -15.80 -9.25 20.17
N ILE A 138 -15.49 -9.32 18.87
CA ILE A 138 -14.16 -9.07 18.32
C ILE A 138 -14.14 -7.66 17.80
N LEU A 139 -13.30 -6.82 18.43
CA LEU A 139 -13.08 -5.44 18.00
C LEU A 139 -11.83 -5.36 17.10
N LYS A 140 -11.98 -4.77 15.92
CA LYS A 140 -10.88 -4.41 15.03
C LYS A 140 -10.35 -3.03 15.40
N ILE A 141 -9.07 -2.94 15.76
CA ILE A 141 -8.38 -1.69 16.12
C ILE A 141 -7.31 -1.43 15.06
N ASN A 142 -7.30 -0.24 14.48
CA ASN A 142 -6.22 0.17 13.61
C ASN A 142 -4.97 0.46 14.45
N LEU A 143 -3.82 -0.09 14.09
CA LEU A 143 -2.57 0.11 14.83
C LEU A 143 -2.14 1.58 14.91
N LYS A 144 -2.53 2.39 13.92
CA LYS A 144 -2.27 3.85 13.91
C LYS A 144 -3.06 4.60 14.99
N ASP A 145 -4.16 4.05 15.48
CA ASP A 145 -4.98 4.70 16.49
C ASP A 145 -4.50 4.40 17.92
N ILE A 146 -3.60 3.42 18.08
CA ILE A 146 -3.04 3.08 19.39
C ILE A 146 -2.04 4.14 19.85
N GLU A 147 -2.29 4.71 21.03
CA GLU A 147 -1.42 5.70 21.64
C GLU A 147 -0.50 5.09 22.70
N LEU A 148 -0.99 4.10 23.46
CA LEU A 148 -0.28 3.40 24.52
C LEU A 148 -0.97 2.06 24.80
N ILE A 149 -0.20 1.07 25.21
CA ILE A 149 -0.71 -0.20 25.73
C ILE A 149 -0.16 -0.39 27.12
N GLU A 150 -1.07 -0.60 28.09
CA GLU A 150 -0.75 -0.78 29.51
C GLU A 150 -1.25 -2.13 30.00
N ALA A 151 -0.40 -2.85 30.73
CA ALA A 151 -0.80 -4.05 31.45
C ALA A 151 -1.44 -3.71 32.80
N LEU A 152 -2.62 -4.27 33.04
CA LEU A 152 -3.39 -4.17 34.28
C LEU A 152 -3.72 -5.60 34.73
N ASP A 153 -2.82 -6.21 35.48
CA ASP A 153 -2.90 -7.62 35.94
C ASP A 153 -3.17 -8.59 34.75
N ASP A 154 -4.35 -9.20 34.70
CA ASP A 154 -4.76 -10.13 33.63
C ASP A 154 -5.31 -9.44 32.38
N TYR A 155 -5.44 -8.12 32.41
CA TYR A 155 -5.97 -7.30 31.32
C TYR A 155 -4.90 -6.41 30.71
N ILE A 156 -5.11 -6.01 29.49
CA ILE A 156 -4.41 -4.89 28.88
C ILE A 156 -5.41 -3.80 28.55
N LYS A 157 -4.97 -2.56 28.72
CA LYS A 157 -5.69 -1.36 28.35
C LYS A 157 -5.01 -0.74 27.13
N LEU A 158 -5.76 -0.67 26.05
CA LEU A 158 -5.35 -0.02 24.80
C LEU A 158 -5.87 1.41 24.83
N TYR A 159 -4.99 2.37 24.88
CA TYR A 159 -5.36 3.79 24.77
C TYR A 159 -5.53 4.13 23.30
N ILE A 160 -6.78 4.30 22.90
CA ILE A 160 -7.22 4.70 21.55
C ILE A 160 -8.29 5.78 21.68
N LYS A 161 -8.53 6.54 20.58
CA LYS A 161 -9.64 7.50 20.53
C LYS A 161 -10.88 6.84 19.91
N PRO A 162 -12.10 7.21 20.35
CA PRO A 162 -12.44 8.21 21.38
C PRO A 162 -12.33 7.69 22.83
N SER A 163 -12.26 6.39 23.06
CA SER A 163 -12.21 5.81 24.42
C SER A 163 -11.27 4.60 24.47
N PRO A 164 -10.59 4.38 25.60
CA PRO A 164 -9.72 3.23 25.76
C PRO A 164 -10.50 1.91 25.76
N VAL A 165 -9.82 0.86 25.32
CA VAL A 165 -10.36 -0.51 25.24
C VAL A 165 -9.65 -1.42 26.23
N LEU A 166 -10.40 -2.16 27.03
CA LEU A 166 -9.90 -3.21 27.90
C LEU A 166 -10.12 -4.59 27.28
N THR A 167 -9.08 -5.43 27.28
CA THR A 167 -9.18 -6.81 26.79
C THR A 167 -8.41 -7.78 27.68
N LEU A 168 -8.95 -8.97 27.87
CA LEU A 168 -8.32 -10.06 28.63
C LEU A 168 -7.18 -10.65 27.79
N MET A 169 -5.96 -10.18 28.01
CA MET A 169 -4.77 -10.57 27.26
C MET A 169 -3.50 -10.19 28.05
N THR A 170 -2.43 -10.96 27.86
CA THR A 170 -1.13 -10.62 28.45
C THR A 170 -0.31 -9.70 27.54
N LEU A 171 0.61 -8.93 28.14
CA LEU A 171 1.51 -8.07 27.38
C LEU A 171 2.42 -8.88 26.41
N LYS A 172 2.76 -10.12 26.77
CA LYS A 172 3.50 -11.03 25.90
C LYS A 172 2.69 -11.39 24.66
N SER A 173 1.44 -11.82 24.86
CA SER A 173 0.56 -12.22 23.76
C SER A 173 0.26 -11.09 22.77
N ILE A 174 0.07 -9.85 23.27
CA ILE A 174 -0.16 -8.73 22.37
C ILE A 174 1.14 -8.32 21.65
N SER A 175 2.29 -8.40 22.33
CA SER A 175 3.59 -8.09 21.72
C SER A 175 3.91 -8.99 20.50
N GLU A 176 3.46 -10.25 20.51
CA GLU A 176 3.61 -11.19 19.40
C GLU A 176 2.72 -10.84 18.20
N LYS A 177 1.64 -10.09 18.44
CA LYS A 177 0.68 -9.64 17.41
C LYS A 177 1.02 -8.27 16.82
N LEU A 178 1.90 -7.52 17.47
CA LEU A 178 2.26 -6.17 17.05
C LEU A 178 3.54 -6.20 16.20
N PRO A 179 3.60 -5.42 15.09
CA PRO A 179 4.82 -5.33 14.31
C PRO A 179 5.94 -4.64 15.13
N SER A 180 7.05 -5.33 15.30
CA SER A 180 8.20 -4.85 16.10
C SER A 180 8.86 -3.59 15.54
N ARG A 181 8.65 -3.30 14.24
CA ARG A 181 9.10 -2.06 13.60
C ARG A 181 8.30 -0.82 14.04
N ASP A 182 7.07 -1.00 14.54
CA ASP A 182 6.14 0.08 14.86
C ASP A 182 5.88 0.25 16.36
N PHE A 183 6.16 -0.80 17.16
CA PHE A 183 5.91 -0.82 18.59
C PHE A 183 7.12 -1.27 19.40
N LEU A 184 7.37 -0.60 20.51
CA LEU A 184 8.46 -0.90 21.42
C LEU A 184 7.93 -1.18 22.83
N ARG A 185 8.32 -2.30 23.43
CA ARG A 185 8.10 -2.56 24.85
C ARG A 185 9.13 -1.79 25.66
N VAL A 186 8.70 -0.77 26.37
CA VAL A 186 9.55 0.16 27.14
C VAL A 186 9.61 -0.16 28.63
N HIS A 187 8.67 -0.98 29.12
CA HIS A 187 8.57 -1.36 30.54
C HIS A 187 7.92 -2.76 30.65
N ARG A 188 8.00 -3.36 31.86
CA ARG A 188 7.28 -4.61 32.14
C ARG A 188 5.76 -4.49 31.92
N SER A 189 5.21 -3.29 32.06
CA SER A 189 3.77 -2.99 31.96
C SER A 189 3.39 -2.12 30.77
N TYR A 190 4.34 -1.67 29.91
CA TYR A 190 4.03 -0.71 28.85
C TYR A 190 4.65 -1.08 27.51
N ILE A 191 3.82 -0.94 26.44
CA ILE A 191 4.25 -0.93 25.05
C ILE A 191 3.78 0.38 24.41
N VAL A 192 4.68 1.05 23.68
CA VAL A 192 4.42 2.34 23.02
C VAL A 192 4.66 2.25 21.52
N PRO A 193 3.88 2.96 20.68
CA PRO A 193 4.21 3.13 19.28
C PRO A 193 5.49 3.95 19.13
N ILE A 194 6.43 3.48 18.30
CA ILE A 194 7.73 4.15 18.09
C ILE A 194 7.55 5.58 17.60
N ARG A 195 6.53 5.85 16.76
CA ARG A 195 6.20 7.20 16.28
C ARG A 195 5.82 8.22 17.36
N LYS A 196 5.49 7.74 18.58
CA LYS A 196 5.13 8.61 19.74
C LYS A 196 6.31 8.85 20.67
N ILE A 197 7.49 8.31 20.36
CA ILE A 197 8.68 8.46 21.20
C ILE A 197 9.44 9.68 20.73
N GLU A 198 9.49 10.72 21.58
CA GLU A 198 10.23 11.94 21.27
C GLU A 198 11.68 11.90 21.77
N LYS A 199 11.93 11.23 22.92
CA LYS A 199 13.25 11.23 23.53
C LYS A 199 13.52 9.97 24.37
N PHE A 200 14.71 9.41 24.21
CA PHE A 200 15.26 8.41 25.13
C PHE A 200 16.28 9.07 26.05
N SER A 201 16.13 8.92 27.38
CA SER A 201 17.15 9.30 28.34
C SER A 201 17.55 8.09 29.20
N ARG A 202 18.85 7.79 29.28
CA ARG A 202 19.39 6.90 30.31
C ARG A 202 19.59 7.69 31.60
N LYS A 203 18.78 7.43 32.62
CA LYS A 203 19.17 7.75 34.01
C LYS A 203 19.74 6.48 34.63
N THR A 204 20.98 6.54 35.06
CA THR A 204 21.63 5.52 35.91
C THR A 204 20.87 5.40 37.19
N SER A 205 20.02 4.39 37.32
CA SER A 205 19.30 3.82 38.47
C SER A 205 17.76 3.92 38.52
N SER A 206 17.07 4.39 37.53
CA SER A 206 15.64 4.12 37.35
C SER A 206 15.18 4.66 35.99
N SER A 207 14.70 3.76 35.15
CA SER A 207 14.18 4.14 33.81
C SER A 207 12.80 4.75 33.99
N VAL A 208 12.72 6.07 33.95
CA VAL A 208 11.44 6.79 33.85
C VAL A 208 11.29 7.22 32.38
N TYR A 209 10.31 6.68 31.72
CA TYR A 209 9.92 7.09 30.37
C TYR A 209 8.85 8.17 30.49
N ASN A 210 9.12 9.36 30.01
CA ASN A 210 8.09 10.39 29.85
C ASN A 210 7.46 10.20 28.48
N CYS A 211 6.23 9.67 28.47
CA CYS A 211 5.31 9.77 27.33
C CYS A 211 4.37 10.94 27.62
N LEU A 212 4.37 11.93 26.79
CA LEU A 212 3.36 12.98 26.72
C LEU A 212 2.43 12.74 25.54
#